data_f6374591e8f2483fa3cf32eed6db4f63
#
_entry.id   f6374591e8f2483fa3cf32eed6db4f63
#
_cell.length_a   1.000
_cell.length_b   1.000
_cell.length_c   1.000
_cell.angle_alpha   90.00
_cell.angle_beta   90.00
_cell.angle_gamma   90.00
#
_symmetry.space_group_name_H-M   'P 1'
#
loop_
_entity.id
_entity.type
_entity.pdbx_description
1 polymer ?
#
loop_
_entity_poly.entity_id
_entity_poly.type
_entity_poly.pdbx_seq_one_letter_code
_entity_poly.pdbx_strand_id
1 'polypeptide(L)'
;MEVYANRIQNWGHNVVRMPFTWEALEPERDAFDETWLGRYETLVNAMTNRGIYVIVDFHQDVYNRAFCGDGFPFWTLEEPSLDIPPMEECKDWFLGYILPGPSKDAFDRFWNNEDNLHQEFQDMWIHMINRFKDNERVLGF
;
A
#
# COMPACT_ATOMS: atom_id res chain seq x y z
N MET A 1 -10.25 15.13 -8.18
CA MET A 1 -8.98 15.34 -7.45
C MET A 1 -8.93 16.71 -6.81
N GLU A 2 -8.96 17.80 -7.56
CA GLU A 2 -8.94 19.18 -7.11
C GLU A 2 -9.95 19.47 -5.98
N VAL A 3 -11.17 18.97 -6.09
CA VAL A 3 -12.23 19.16 -5.09
C VAL A 3 -11.84 18.65 -3.71
N TYR A 4 -11.19 17.48 -3.64
CA TYR A 4 -10.77 16.90 -2.35
C TYR A 4 -9.58 17.66 -1.76
N ALA A 5 -8.58 18.00 -2.57
CA ALA A 5 -7.42 18.76 -2.13
C ALA A 5 -7.82 20.16 -1.63
N ASN A 6 -8.74 20.85 -2.33
CA ASN A 6 -9.28 22.13 -1.90
C ASN A 6 -10.06 22.00 -0.58
N ARG A 7 -10.82 20.91 -0.40
CA ARG A 7 -11.56 20.66 0.84
C ARG A 7 -10.63 20.49 2.04
N ILE A 8 -9.59 19.66 1.88
CA ILE A 8 -8.57 19.44 2.93
C ILE A 8 -7.88 20.75 3.31
N GLN A 9 -7.49 21.54 2.30
CA GLN A 9 -6.89 22.87 2.53
C GLN A 9 -7.85 23.82 3.25
N ASN A 10 -9.11 23.89 2.82
CA ASN A 10 -10.11 24.77 3.42
C ASN A 10 -10.46 24.38 4.86
N TRP A 11 -10.31 23.11 5.23
CA TRP A 11 -10.46 22.64 6.61
C TRP A 11 -9.24 22.96 7.49
N GLY A 12 -8.17 23.51 6.90
CA GLY A 12 -6.98 23.92 7.64
C GLY A 12 -6.00 22.78 7.95
N HIS A 13 -6.16 21.63 7.28
CA HIS A 13 -5.19 20.54 7.40
C HIS A 13 -3.89 20.89 6.68
N ASN A 14 -2.77 20.65 7.34
CA ASN A 14 -1.43 20.96 6.84
C ASN A 14 -0.59 19.69 6.55
N VAL A 15 -1.10 18.53 6.90
CA VAL A 15 -0.47 17.23 6.63
C VAL A 15 -1.54 16.17 6.33
N VAL A 16 -1.22 15.27 5.42
CA VAL A 16 -2.05 14.09 5.11
C VAL A 16 -1.18 12.85 5.06
N ARG A 17 -1.70 11.74 5.58
CA ARG A 17 -1.20 10.40 5.32
C ARG A 17 -1.86 9.89 4.05
N MET A 18 -1.08 9.50 3.06
CA MET A 18 -1.57 8.98 1.79
C MET A 18 -1.18 7.50 1.68
N PRO A 19 -2.12 6.60 1.95
CA PRO A 19 -1.83 5.18 1.89
C PRO A 19 -1.69 4.69 0.45
N PHE A 20 -0.83 3.69 0.27
CA PHE A 20 -0.74 2.86 -0.92
C PHE A 20 -0.57 1.40 -0.50
N THR A 21 -0.92 0.48 -1.37
CA THR A 21 -0.67 -0.95 -1.19
C THR A 21 0.42 -1.42 -2.14
N TRP A 22 1.23 -2.37 -1.72
CA TRP A 22 2.24 -2.97 -2.58
C TRP A 22 1.60 -3.64 -3.79
N GLU A 23 0.47 -4.33 -3.60
CA GLU A 23 -0.29 -4.94 -4.68
C GLU A 23 -0.69 -3.95 -5.78
N ALA A 24 -1.06 -2.72 -5.43
CA ALA A 24 -1.45 -1.72 -6.41
C ALA A 24 -0.24 -1.15 -7.18
N LEU A 25 0.92 -1.09 -6.54
CA LEU A 25 2.16 -0.63 -7.16
C LEU A 25 2.82 -1.72 -8.00
N GLU A 26 2.80 -2.97 -7.53
CA GLU A 26 3.49 -4.10 -8.15
C GLU A 26 2.56 -5.34 -8.19
N PRO A 27 1.55 -5.33 -9.08
CA PRO A 27 0.57 -6.41 -9.16
C PRO A 27 1.16 -7.75 -9.61
N GLU A 28 2.25 -7.73 -10.37
CA GLU A 28 3.02 -8.88 -10.80
C GLU A 28 4.48 -8.69 -10.37
N ARG A 29 5.16 -9.75 -9.97
CA ARG A 29 6.53 -9.71 -9.50
C ARG A 29 7.47 -9.08 -10.53
N ASP A 30 8.33 -8.17 -10.11
CA ASP A 30 9.27 -7.41 -10.94
C ASP A 30 8.59 -6.48 -11.98
N ALA A 31 7.30 -6.17 -11.80
CA ALA A 31 6.53 -5.37 -12.74
C ALA A 31 5.75 -4.24 -12.05
N PHE A 32 6.42 -3.10 -11.84
CA PHE A 32 5.77 -1.91 -11.27
C PHE A 32 4.77 -1.29 -12.23
N ASP A 33 3.56 -0.99 -11.75
CA ASP A 33 2.53 -0.25 -12.51
C ASP A 33 2.82 1.25 -12.50
N GLU A 34 3.60 1.70 -13.49
CA GLU A 34 3.93 3.12 -13.68
C GLU A 34 2.68 3.99 -13.98
N THR A 35 1.62 3.41 -14.53
CA THR A 35 0.37 4.13 -14.77
C THR A 35 -0.33 4.42 -13.43
N TRP A 36 -0.40 3.45 -12.55
CA TRP A 36 -0.92 3.63 -11.20
C TRP A 36 -0.05 4.62 -10.41
N LEU A 37 1.27 4.45 -10.44
CA LEU A 37 2.21 5.33 -9.75
C LEU A 37 2.09 6.79 -10.21
N GLY A 38 1.93 7.03 -11.51
CA GLY A 38 1.69 8.37 -12.05
C GLY A 38 0.39 9.01 -11.56
N ARG A 39 -0.67 8.20 -11.34
CA ARG A 39 -1.92 8.68 -10.72
C ARG A 39 -1.72 9.01 -9.25
N TYR A 40 -1.00 8.17 -8.52
CA TYR A 40 -0.65 8.41 -7.12
C TYR A 40 0.19 9.68 -6.98
N GLU A 41 1.23 9.86 -7.81
CA GLU A 41 2.04 11.09 -7.86
C GLU A 41 1.18 12.34 -8.12
N THR A 42 0.19 12.24 -9.01
CA THR A 42 -0.74 13.34 -9.27
C THR A 42 -1.51 13.73 -8.00
N LEU A 43 -1.89 12.75 -7.17
CA LEU A 43 -2.54 13.02 -5.88
C LEU A 43 -1.58 13.67 -4.90
N VAL A 44 -0.36 13.16 -4.77
CA VAL A 44 0.69 13.75 -3.93
C VAL A 44 0.92 15.21 -4.34
N ASN A 45 1.12 15.47 -5.63
CA ASN A 45 1.36 16.81 -6.15
C ASN A 45 0.16 17.75 -5.92
N ALA A 46 -1.07 17.23 -5.97
CA ALA A 46 -2.26 18.03 -5.67
C ALA A 46 -2.27 18.55 -4.23
N MET A 47 -1.73 17.80 -3.27
CA MET A 47 -1.57 18.21 -1.88
C MET A 47 -0.38 19.14 -1.69
N THR A 48 0.80 18.73 -2.18
CA THR A 48 2.05 19.47 -1.95
C THR A 48 2.03 20.85 -2.63
N ASN A 49 1.40 20.99 -3.81
CA ASN A 49 1.20 22.28 -4.48
C ASN A 49 0.29 23.25 -3.70
N ARG A 50 -0.47 22.76 -2.72
CA ARG A 50 -1.29 23.57 -1.80
C ARG A 50 -0.63 23.85 -0.46
N GLY A 51 0.63 23.49 -0.32
CA GLY A 51 1.37 23.67 0.92
C GLY A 51 1.07 22.61 1.99
N ILE A 52 0.36 21.53 1.63
CA ILE A 52 0.04 20.41 2.51
C ILE A 52 1.19 19.40 2.43
N TYR A 53 1.70 19.00 3.59
CA TYR A 53 2.71 17.96 3.67
C TYR A 53 2.09 16.56 3.50
N VAL A 54 2.87 15.64 2.95
CA VAL A 54 2.43 14.27 2.69
C VAL A 54 3.34 13.29 3.41
N ILE A 55 2.75 12.28 4.06
CA ILE A 55 3.42 11.07 4.50
C ILE A 55 2.96 9.97 3.54
N VAL A 56 3.89 9.39 2.80
CA VAL A 56 3.64 8.24 1.91
C VAL A 56 3.62 6.99 2.78
N ASP A 57 2.50 6.30 2.82
CA ASP A 57 2.26 5.24 3.79
C ASP A 57 1.98 3.91 3.10
N PHE A 58 2.86 2.91 3.30
CA PHE A 58 2.52 1.54 2.94
C PHE A 58 1.44 1.03 3.88
N HIS A 59 0.29 0.72 3.32
CA HIS A 59 -0.86 0.24 4.07
C HIS A 59 -1.11 -1.24 3.81
N GLN A 60 -1.42 -1.96 4.85
CA GLN A 60 -1.90 -3.32 4.77
C GLN A 60 -2.90 -3.62 5.88
N ASP A 61 -3.90 -4.43 5.57
CA ASP A 61 -4.77 -5.07 6.53
C ASP A 61 -4.79 -6.58 6.24
N VAL A 62 -4.53 -7.40 7.27
CA VAL A 62 -4.45 -8.86 7.24
C VAL A 62 -3.76 -9.43 5.98
N TYR A 63 -2.70 -8.75 5.53
CA TYR A 63 -1.79 -9.13 4.47
C TYR A 63 -2.33 -8.94 3.05
N ASN A 64 -3.44 -9.56 2.66
CA ASN A 64 -3.89 -9.62 1.27
C ASN A 64 -5.41 -9.73 1.14
N ARG A 65 -5.93 -9.39 -0.05
CA ARG A 65 -7.36 -9.49 -0.37
C ARG A 65 -7.94 -10.90 -0.30
N ALA A 66 -7.12 -11.94 -0.48
CA ALA A 66 -7.55 -13.32 -0.27
C ALA A 66 -7.98 -13.60 1.19
N PHE A 67 -7.54 -12.76 2.13
CA PHE A 67 -7.87 -12.85 3.56
C PHE A 67 -8.78 -11.73 4.04
N CYS A 68 -9.52 -11.11 3.12
CA CYS A 68 -10.40 -9.96 3.40
C CYS A 68 -9.65 -8.68 3.80
N GLY A 69 -8.39 -8.57 3.45
CA GLY A 69 -7.55 -7.42 3.73
C GLY A 69 -7.08 -6.68 2.50
N ASP A 70 -5.91 -6.11 2.58
CA ASP A 70 -5.17 -5.49 1.48
C ASP A 70 -3.68 -5.41 1.81
N GLY A 71 -2.88 -4.93 0.90
CA GLY A 71 -1.49 -4.59 1.14
C GLY A 71 -0.51 -5.33 0.25
N PHE A 72 -0.24 -6.58 0.58
CA PHE A 72 0.74 -7.40 -0.13
C PHE A 72 0.16 -7.98 -1.41
N PRO A 73 0.93 -8.06 -2.51
CA PRO A 73 0.46 -8.66 -3.75
C PRO A 73 0.31 -10.19 -3.63
N PHE A 74 -0.54 -10.76 -4.50
CA PHE A 74 -0.83 -12.20 -4.50
C PHE A 74 0.41 -13.07 -4.74
N TRP A 75 1.37 -12.61 -5.55
CA TRP A 75 2.58 -13.35 -5.82
C TRP A 75 3.50 -13.54 -4.60
N THR A 76 3.23 -12.85 -3.47
CA THR A 76 3.93 -13.07 -2.21
C THR A 76 3.36 -14.23 -1.39
N LEU A 77 2.22 -14.78 -1.79
CA LEU A 77 1.59 -15.91 -1.14
C LEU A 77 2.19 -17.24 -1.63
N GLU A 78 2.11 -18.28 -0.82
CA GLU A 78 2.47 -19.64 -1.23
C GLU A 78 1.57 -20.13 -2.36
N GLU A 79 0.27 -19.80 -2.31
CA GLU A 79 -0.72 -20.07 -3.33
C GLU A 79 -1.24 -18.76 -3.94
N PRO A 80 -0.60 -18.20 -4.98
CA PRO A 80 -0.99 -16.90 -5.54
C PRO A 80 -2.31 -16.91 -6.32
N SER A 81 -2.92 -18.08 -6.51
CA SER A 81 -4.19 -18.24 -7.21
C SER A 81 -5.42 -18.30 -6.30
N LEU A 82 -5.29 -17.89 -5.05
CA LEU A 82 -6.42 -17.83 -4.12
C LEU A 82 -7.52 -16.89 -4.60
N ASP A 83 -8.77 -17.30 -4.42
CA ASP A 83 -9.91 -16.46 -4.72
C ASP A 83 -10.06 -15.32 -3.70
N ILE A 84 -10.58 -14.19 -4.16
CA ILE A 84 -10.96 -13.09 -3.29
C ILE A 84 -12.37 -13.40 -2.74
N PRO A 85 -12.54 -13.52 -1.41
CA PRO A 85 -13.85 -13.79 -0.84
C PRO A 85 -14.80 -12.62 -1.08
N PRO A 86 -16.11 -12.88 -1.20
CA PRO A 86 -17.10 -11.83 -1.34
C PRO A 86 -17.19 -11.00 -0.04
N MET A 87 -17.52 -9.72 -0.18
CA MET A 87 -17.53 -8.73 0.93
C MET A 87 -18.39 -9.18 2.13
N GLU A 88 -19.46 -9.90 1.91
CA GLU A 88 -20.31 -10.44 2.97
C GLU A 88 -19.63 -11.46 3.88
N GLU A 89 -18.56 -12.10 3.41
CA GLU A 89 -17.76 -13.04 4.18
C GLU A 89 -16.67 -12.35 4.99
N CYS A 90 -16.39 -11.07 4.68
CA CYS A 90 -15.31 -10.30 5.29
C CYS A 90 -15.72 -9.50 6.54
N LYS A 91 -16.85 -9.78 7.16
CA LYS A 91 -17.37 -9.00 8.31
C LYS A 91 -16.44 -8.99 9.51
N ASP A 92 -15.75 -10.09 9.74
CA ASP A 92 -14.86 -10.31 10.88
C ASP A 92 -13.38 -10.38 10.46
N TRP A 93 -13.00 -9.69 9.37
CA TRP A 93 -11.65 -9.68 8.78
C TRP A 93 -10.53 -9.47 9.80
N PHE A 94 -10.74 -8.62 10.81
CA PHE A 94 -9.78 -8.32 11.87
C PHE A 94 -9.37 -9.55 12.71
N LEU A 95 -10.17 -10.61 12.69
CA LEU A 95 -9.82 -11.87 13.36
C LEU A 95 -8.60 -12.53 12.71
N GLY A 96 -8.29 -12.21 11.45
CA GLY A 96 -7.09 -12.67 10.75
C GLY A 96 -5.77 -12.24 11.40
N TYR A 97 -5.79 -11.21 12.26
CA TYR A 97 -4.63 -10.83 13.08
C TYR A 97 -4.48 -11.67 14.34
N ILE A 98 -5.54 -12.29 14.82
CA ILE A 98 -5.59 -12.91 16.15
C ILE A 98 -5.61 -14.43 16.07
N LEU A 99 -6.35 -14.95 15.10
CA LEU A 99 -6.54 -16.40 14.95
C LEU A 99 -5.45 -17.01 14.06
N PRO A 100 -5.05 -18.26 14.36
CA PRO A 100 -4.23 -19.05 13.44
C PRO A 100 -4.96 -19.21 12.08
N GLY A 101 -4.24 -19.11 10.99
CA GLY A 101 -4.82 -19.30 9.67
C GLY A 101 -3.92 -18.74 8.55
N PRO A 102 -4.38 -18.80 7.30
CA PRO A 102 -3.56 -18.46 6.13
C PRO A 102 -2.96 -17.06 6.15
N SER A 103 -3.65 -16.07 6.74
CA SER A 103 -3.10 -14.72 6.90
C SER A 103 -1.86 -14.72 7.78
N LYS A 104 -1.90 -15.46 8.91
CA LYS A 104 -0.74 -15.58 9.80
C LYS A 104 0.41 -16.31 9.10
N ASP A 105 0.12 -17.38 8.38
CA ASP A 105 1.13 -18.14 7.64
C ASP A 105 1.81 -17.26 6.58
N ALA A 106 1.07 -16.38 5.91
CA ALA A 106 1.62 -15.41 4.97
C ALA A 106 2.55 -14.39 5.66
N PHE A 107 2.19 -13.88 6.86
CA PHE A 107 3.09 -13.05 7.64
C PHE A 107 4.35 -13.82 8.08
N ASP A 108 4.21 -15.05 8.54
CA ASP A 108 5.35 -15.88 8.94
C ASP A 108 6.30 -16.12 7.75
N ARG A 109 5.75 -16.38 6.54
CA ARG A 109 6.51 -16.47 5.30
C ARG A 109 7.31 -15.20 5.01
N PHE A 110 6.68 -14.03 5.12
CA PHE A 110 7.36 -12.75 4.96
C PHE A 110 8.48 -12.58 5.99
N TRP A 111 8.20 -12.77 7.28
CA TRP A 111 9.19 -12.58 8.34
C TRP A 111 10.33 -13.59 8.30
N ASN A 112 10.09 -14.77 7.79
CA ASN A 112 11.14 -15.77 7.53
C ASN A 112 11.95 -15.48 6.27
N ASN A 113 11.62 -14.42 5.53
CA ASN A 113 12.26 -14.05 4.26
C ASN A 113 12.20 -15.17 3.21
N GLU A 114 11.09 -15.91 3.16
CA GLU A 114 10.90 -16.93 2.12
C GLU A 114 10.83 -16.24 0.75
N ASP A 115 11.32 -16.91 -0.28
CA ASP A 115 11.44 -16.41 -1.66
C ASP A 115 12.09 -15.00 -1.77
N ASN A 116 12.92 -14.63 -0.78
CA ASN A 116 13.61 -13.35 -0.73
C ASN A 116 12.68 -12.13 -0.61
N LEU A 117 11.52 -12.29 0.03
CA LEU A 117 10.49 -11.25 0.13
C LEU A 117 10.96 -9.95 0.78
N HIS A 118 12.00 -10.00 1.65
CA HIS A 118 12.56 -8.78 2.22
C HIS A 118 13.25 -7.91 1.17
N GLN A 119 13.96 -8.52 0.20
CA GLN A 119 14.58 -7.77 -0.89
C GLN A 119 13.53 -7.15 -1.80
N GLU A 120 12.50 -7.91 -2.16
CA GLU A 120 11.37 -7.41 -2.96
C GLU A 120 10.68 -6.21 -2.28
N PHE A 121 10.45 -6.32 -0.97
CA PHE A 121 9.88 -5.22 -0.19
C PHE A 121 10.79 -3.99 -0.13
N GLN A 122 12.11 -4.18 -0.04
CA GLN A 122 13.08 -3.09 -0.13
C GLN A 122 13.07 -2.44 -1.52
N ASP A 123 13.01 -3.22 -2.58
CA ASP A 123 12.99 -2.73 -3.95
C ASP A 123 11.71 -1.93 -4.24
N MET A 124 10.56 -2.38 -3.73
CA MET A 124 9.33 -1.61 -3.72
C MET A 124 9.50 -0.24 -3.07
N TRP A 125 10.10 -0.19 -1.86
CA TRP A 125 10.36 1.07 -1.16
C TRP A 125 11.36 1.96 -1.89
N ILE A 126 12.43 1.39 -2.45
CA ILE A 126 13.40 2.13 -3.26
C ILE A 126 12.71 2.78 -4.46
N HIS A 127 11.80 2.06 -5.12
CA HIS A 127 11.03 2.57 -6.24
C HIS A 127 10.16 3.77 -5.83
N MET A 128 9.40 3.65 -4.73
CA MET A 128 8.59 4.73 -4.18
C MET A 128 9.42 5.94 -3.73
N ILE A 129 10.50 5.71 -2.99
CA ILE A 129 11.38 6.79 -2.51
C ILE A 129 11.98 7.54 -3.69
N ASN A 130 12.48 6.85 -4.71
CA ASN A 130 13.06 7.50 -5.88
C ASN A 130 12.06 8.40 -6.63
N ARG A 131 10.76 8.08 -6.58
CA ARG A 131 9.72 8.90 -7.20
C ARG A 131 9.49 10.21 -6.46
N PHE A 132 9.63 10.22 -5.12
CA PHE A 132 9.20 11.35 -4.29
C PHE A 132 10.31 12.04 -3.51
N LYS A 133 11.55 11.53 -3.51
CA LYS A 133 12.68 12.05 -2.70
C LYS A 133 13.00 13.53 -2.93
N ASP A 134 12.68 14.06 -4.11
CA ASP A 134 12.96 15.47 -4.47
C ASP A 134 11.75 16.40 -4.18
N ASN A 135 10.66 15.87 -3.63
CA ASN A 135 9.51 16.68 -3.23
C ASN A 135 9.66 17.10 -1.76
N GLU A 136 10.07 18.35 -1.53
CA GLU A 136 10.34 18.90 -0.20
C GLU A 136 9.15 18.86 0.77
N ARG A 137 7.93 18.56 0.29
CA ARG A 137 6.73 18.44 1.11
C ARG A 137 6.31 16.99 1.36
N VAL A 138 7.08 16.03 0.88
CA VAL A 138 6.96 14.64 1.33
C VAL A 138 7.84 14.50 2.58
N LEU A 139 7.17 14.36 3.73
CA LEU A 139 7.84 14.33 5.04
C LEU A 139 8.53 13.01 5.33
N GLY A 140 8.07 11.94 4.69
CA GLY A 140 8.60 10.61 4.94
C GLY A 140 7.73 9.50 4.34
N PHE A 141 8.14 8.29 4.63
CA PHE A 141 7.64 7.05 4.08
C PHE A 141 7.38 6.04 5.21
#